data_85a7f106dd7bfdf50ffba6a8e4ea19f1
#
_entry.id   85a7f106dd7bfdf50ffba6a8e4ea19f1
#
_cell.length_a   1.000
_cell.length_b   1.000
_cell.length_c   1.000
_cell.angle_alpha   90.00
_cell.angle_beta   90.00
_cell.angle_gamma   90.00
#
_symmetry.space_group_name_H-M   'P 1'
#
loop_
_entity.id
_entity.type
_entity.pdbx_description
1 polymer ?
#
loop_
_entity_poly.entity_id
_entity_poly.type
_entity_poly.pdbx_seq_one_letter_code
_entity_poly.pdbx_strand_id
1 'polypeptide(L)'
;MNLPRRAMLASATAIPLFSISHGLAADYQFKFATNMAVDHPMNVRGQQACDRIAAATNGQVSVKLFPNSALGSDGAVLANLLKGEIEFFLMAGFVMSTVVPRASINGIGYSFTEYGQVWSAMDGKLGAFIKAEMAGRGLIAMDRIWNAGFRQTTSSLRPINTPGDFRGMKVRVPLSPLWTSMFRALGAETTSLDFSEVYGALDKQQVDAQENALAVVQASKFYEVQKFCSLTNHIWDGKWVVANERVWKGLTPRHRDVIAAEFDRAATEERADLNRMNPELRGDLAETGLLINNVDTGAFRHALQQAGFYAEQRERYGDVGWNLLQDQVGALS
;
A
#
# COMPACT_ATOMS: atom_id res chain seq x y z
N MET A 1 40.16 77.33 -41.62
CA MET A 1 40.66 76.02 -41.16
C MET A 1 39.57 75.37 -40.31
N ASN A 2 38.85 74.45 -40.90
CA ASN A 2 37.71 73.77 -40.25
C ASN A 2 38.17 72.45 -39.64
N LEU A 3 37.97 72.26 -38.31
CA LEU A 3 38.16 70.98 -37.61
C LEU A 3 36.85 70.24 -37.53
N PRO A 4 36.81 68.90 -37.76
CA PRO A 4 35.58 68.13 -37.76
C PRO A 4 35.20 67.71 -36.35
N ARG A 5 33.89 67.82 -36.04
CA ARG A 5 33.25 67.30 -34.86
C ARG A 5 33.23 65.76 -34.90
N ARG A 6 33.85 65.07 -33.92
CA ARG A 6 33.70 63.64 -33.68
C ARG A 6 32.39 63.38 -33.00
N ALA A 7 31.53 62.59 -33.64
CA ALA A 7 30.33 62.04 -32.98
C ALA A 7 30.72 60.85 -32.06
N MET A 8 30.40 60.92 -30.74
CA MET A 8 30.47 59.81 -29.86
C MET A 8 29.21 58.97 -30.01
N LEU A 9 29.37 57.74 -30.48
CA LEU A 9 28.34 56.69 -30.44
C LEU A 9 28.32 56.11 -29.02
N ALA A 10 27.26 56.35 -28.26
CA ALA A 10 26.99 55.70 -27.01
C ALA A 10 26.40 54.31 -27.28
N SER A 11 27.20 53.25 -27.05
CA SER A 11 26.72 51.89 -27.07
C SER A 11 25.95 51.62 -25.79
N ALA A 12 24.63 51.48 -25.86
CA ALA A 12 23.76 51.02 -24.80
C ALA A 12 23.93 49.50 -24.67
N THR A 13 24.66 49.04 -23.66
CA THR A 13 24.70 47.63 -23.25
C THR A 13 23.38 47.28 -22.57
N ALA A 14 22.57 46.49 -23.26
CA ALA A 14 21.38 45.88 -22.66
C ALA A 14 21.83 44.82 -21.66
N ILE A 15 21.61 45.07 -20.36
CA ILE A 15 21.76 44.09 -19.28
C ILE A 15 20.53 43.17 -19.35
N PRO A 16 20.70 41.84 -19.54
CA PRO A 16 19.57 40.94 -19.46
C PRO A 16 19.02 40.94 -18.02
N LEU A 17 17.79 41.42 -17.85
CA LEU A 17 17.02 41.24 -16.62
C LEU A 17 16.75 39.74 -16.42
N PHE A 18 17.59 39.07 -15.63
CA PHE A 18 17.26 37.77 -15.07
C PHE A 18 16.10 38.00 -14.11
N SER A 19 14.88 37.64 -14.53
CA SER A 19 13.75 37.49 -13.64
C SER A 19 14.07 36.34 -12.70
N ILE A 20 14.52 36.63 -11.48
CA ILE A 20 14.58 35.69 -10.39
C ILE A 20 13.12 35.40 -10.07
N SER A 21 12.61 34.30 -10.59
CA SER A 21 11.35 33.73 -10.13
C SER A 21 11.54 33.39 -8.65
N HIS A 22 11.06 34.24 -7.77
CA HIS A 22 10.89 33.90 -6.37
C HIS A 22 9.87 32.76 -6.36
N GLY A 23 10.32 31.53 -6.13
CA GLY A 23 9.43 30.42 -5.87
C GLY A 23 8.54 30.84 -4.70
N LEU A 24 7.27 31.12 -4.98
CA LEU A 24 6.27 31.34 -3.97
C LEU A 24 6.27 30.10 -3.08
N ALA A 25 6.39 30.28 -1.76
CA ALA A 25 6.21 29.17 -0.83
C ALA A 25 4.84 28.55 -1.10
N ALA A 26 4.75 27.21 -1.13
CA ALA A 26 3.50 26.54 -1.36
C ALA A 26 2.49 26.94 -0.26
N ASP A 27 1.25 27.25 -0.65
CA ASP A 27 0.17 27.58 0.27
C ASP A 27 -0.14 26.38 1.17
N TYR A 28 0.04 25.16 0.63
CA TYR A 28 -0.17 23.91 1.32
C TYR A 28 1.09 23.03 1.19
N GLN A 29 1.64 22.63 2.34
CA GLN A 29 2.76 21.71 2.41
C GLN A 29 2.30 20.45 3.16
N PHE A 30 2.28 19.31 2.46
CA PHE A 30 1.74 18.05 2.98
C PHE A 30 2.80 16.96 3.03
N LYS A 31 2.67 16.09 4.02
CA LYS A 31 3.44 14.85 4.15
C LYS A 31 2.61 13.70 3.60
N PHE A 32 3.25 12.87 2.78
CA PHE A 32 2.69 11.63 2.29
C PHE A 32 3.54 10.46 2.78
N ALA A 33 3.04 9.72 3.76
CA ALA A 33 3.75 8.61 4.38
C ALA A 33 3.50 7.29 3.65
N THR A 34 4.53 6.44 3.56
CA THR A 34 4.41 5.05 3.12
C THR A 34 5.40 4.16 3.89
N ASN A 35 5.07 2.88 4.05
CA ASN A 35 5.98 1.89 4.62
C ASN A 35 6.76 1.09 3.54
N MET A 36 6.54 1.38 2.25
CA MET A 36 7.20 0.69 1.15
C MET A 36 8.63 1.18 0.94
N ALA A 37 9.49 0.32 0.38
CA ALA A 37 10.83 0.67 -0.04
C ALA A 37 10.82 1.75 -1.14
N VAL A 38 11.91 2.52 -1.26
CA VAL A 38 12.00 3.68 -2.18
C VAL A 38 11.72 3.29 -3.63
N ASP A 39 12.24 2.12 -4.05
CA ASP A 39 12.17 1.57 -5.41
C ASP A 39 10.88 0.78 -5.69
N HIS A 40 10.04 0.56 -4.68
CA HIS A 40 8.76 -0.11 -4.88
C HIS A 40 7.86 0.71 -5.82
N PRO A 41 7.14 0.09 -6.80
CA PRO A 41 6.28 0.79 -7.75
C PRO A 41 5.31 1.80 -7.11
N MET A 42 4.77 1.49 -5.93
CA MET A 42 3.92 2.41 -5.17
C MET A 42 4.62 3.74 -4.87
N ASN A 43 5.89 3.72 -4.45
CA ASN A 43 6.62 4.94 -4.14
C ASN A 43 7.06 5.68 -5.40
N VAL A 44 7.47 4.95 -6.45
CA VAL A 44 7.80 5.54 -7.75
C VAL A 44 6.59 6.30 -8.31
N ARG A 45 5.42 5.68 -8.35
CA ARG A 45 4.19 6.32 -8.85
C ARG A 45 3.65 7.38 -7.87
N GLY A 46 3.83 7.17 -6.56
CA GLY A 46 3.50 8.16 -5.53
C GLY A 46 4.29 9.44 -5.68
N GLN A 47 5.61 9.36 -5.92
CA GLN A 47 6.45 10.53 -6.19
C GLN A 47 6.01 11.25 -7.46
N GLN A 48 5.74 10.51 -8.54
CA GLN A 48 5.23 11.11 -9.78
C GLN A 48 3.89 11.82 -9.59
N ALA A 49 2.99 11.27 -8.75
CA ALA A 49 1.75 11.97 -8.39
C ALA A 49 2.04 13.27 -7.65
N CYS A 50 2.95 13.26 -6.67
CA CYS A 50 3.35 14.46 -5.93
C CYS A 50 3.89 15.56 -6.89
N ASP A 51 4.75 15.17 -7.83
CA ASP A 51 5.33 16.09 -8.80
C ASP A 51 4.24 16.69 -9.73
N ARG A 52 3.29 15.86 -10.19
CA ARG A 52 2.16 16.31 -11.02
C ARG A 52 1.18 17.20 -10.26
N ILE A 53 0.92 16.94 -8.99
CA ILE A 53 0.10 17.79 -8.12
C ILE A 53 0.73 19.17 -8.02
N ALA A 54 2.04 19.26 -7.75
CA ALA A 54 2.75 20.52 -7.67
C ALA A 54 2.68 21.29 -9.01
N ALA A 55 2.89 20.61 -10.14
CA ALA A 55 2.82 21.22 -11.47
C ALA A 55 1.40 21.72 -11.80
N ALA A 56 0.36 20.90 -11.57
CA ALA A 56 -1.03 21.24 -11.88
C ALA A 56 -1.62 22.34 -10.99
N THR A 57 -1.02 22.57 -9.82
CA THR A 57 -1.40 23.64 -8.89
C THR A 57 -0.48 24.86 -8.96
N ASN A 58 0.43 24.93 -9.95
CA ASN A 58 1.45 25.97 -10.06
C ASN A 58 2.25 26.17 -8.77
N GLY A 59 2.55 25.09 -8.07
CA GLY A 59 3.31 25.09 -6.81
C GLY A 59 2.50 25.47 -5.56
N GLN A 60 1.20 25.75 -5.68
CA GLN A 60 0.36 26.08 -4.52
C GLN A 60 0.21 24.90 -3.56
N VAL A 61 0.20 23.66 -4.08
CA VAL A 61 0.19 22.44 -3.27
C VAL A 61 1.50 21.68 -3.47
N SER A 62 2.24 21.46 -2.39
CA SER A 62 3.44 20.63 -2.33
C SER A 62 3.16 19.41 -1.45
N VAL A 63 3.31 18.22 -2.02
CA VAL A 63 3.20 16.96 -1.29
C VAL A 63 4.56 16.29 -1.28
N LYS A 64 5.13 16.05 -0.10
CA LYS A 64 6.41 15.39 0.08
C LYS A 64 6.21 13.94 0.49
N LEU A 65 6.74 13.01 -0.32
CA LEU A 65 6.73 11.58 -0.04
C LEU A 65 7.79 11.23 1.01
N PHE A 66 7.41 10.38 1.98
CA PHE A 66 8.26 9.81 3.02
C PHE A 66 8.15 8.29 3.00
N PRO A 67 9.06 7.59 2.28
CA PRO A 67 9.07 6.13 2.15
C PRO A 67 9.71 5.44 3.37
N ASN A 68 9.77 4.09 3.33
CA ASN A 68 10.49 3.26 4.32
C ASN A 68 10.09 3.52 5.77
N SER A 69 8.81 3.78 6.06
CA SER A 69 8.37 4.11 7.42
C SER A 69 9.13 5.29 8.05
N ALA A 70 9.64 6.24 7.24
CA ALA A 70 10.46 7.37 7.70
C ALA A 70 9.75 8.28 8.72
N LEU A 71 8.41 8.26 8.76
CA LEU A 71 7.61 9.01 9.72
C LEU A 71 7.13 8.17 10.92
N GLY A 72 7.64 6.95 11.06
CA GLY A 72 7.33 6.03 12.15
C GLY A 72 6.62 4.75 11.70
N SER A 73 6.25 3.91 12.67
CA SER A 73 5.49 2.68 12.44
C SER A 73 4.10 2.98 11.85
N ASP A 74 3.48 1.98 11.19
CA ASP A 74 2.14 2.13 10.60
C ASP A 74 1.11 2.64 11.62
N GLY A 75 1.16 2.14 12.85
CA GLY A 75 0.28 2.58 13.93
C GLY A 75 0.52 4.04 14.35
N ALA A 76 1.79 4.46 14.44
CA ALA A 76 2.15 5.84 14.77
C ALA A 76 1.72 6.82 13.66
N VAL A 77 1.96 6.44 12.39
CA VAL A 77 1.54 7.25 11.24
C VAL A 77 0.02 7.36 11.17
N LEU A 78 -0.73 6.27 11.42
CA LEU A 78 -2.21 6.32 11.48
C LEU A 78 -2.70 7.25 12.60
N ALA A 79 -2.09 7.18 13.79
CA ALA A 79 -2.44 8.07 14.90
C ALA A 79 -2.19 9.55 14.54
N ASN A 80 -1.08 9.85 13.87
CA ASN A 80 -0.73 11.21 13.42
C ASN A 80 -1.63 11.68 12.26
N LEU A 81 -2.04 10.77 11.36
CA LEU A 81 -3.03 11.05 10.32
C LEU A 81 -4.37 11.47 10.94
N LEU A 82 -4.85 10.73 11.93
CA LEU A 82 -6.11 11.05 12.62
C LEU A 82 -6.08 12.41 13.32
N LYS A 83 -4.92 12.84 13.82
CA LYS A 83 -4.72 14.18 14.41
C LYS A 83 -4.56 15.27 13.35
N GLY A 84 -4.23 14.91 12.09
CA GLY A 84 -3.87 15.84 11.02
C GLY A 84 -2.43 16.38 11.13
N GLU A 85 -1.55 15.66 11.79
CA GLU A 85 -0.10 15.92 11.86
C GLU A 85 0.65 15.31 10.67
N ILE A 86 0.04 14.33 10.01
CA ILE A 86 0.38 13.78 8.70
C ILE A 86 -0.89 13.89 7.86
N GLU A 87 -0.77 14.35 6.63
CA GLU A 87 -1.92 14.70 5.81
C GLU A 87 -2.37 13.53 4.91
N PHE A 88 -1.42 12.75 4.38
CA PHE A 88 -1.69 11.59 3.53
C PHE A 88 -0.91 10.35 3.98
N PHE A 89 -1.54 9.20 3.91
CA PHE A 89 -0.91 7.92 4.17
C PHE A 89 -1.37 6.86 3.16
N LEU A 90 -0.41 6.19 2.48
CA LEU A 90 -0.68 5.01 1.67
C LEU A 90 -0.64 3.78 2.56
N MET A 91 -1.81 3.28 2.97
CA MET A 91 -1.93 2.23 3.97
C MET A 91 -2.87 1.09 3.56
N ALA A 92 -2.56 -0.11 4.05
CA ALA A 92 -3.41 -1.28 3.87
C ALA A 92 -4.66 -1.23 4.77
N GLY A 93 -5.74 -1.87 4.31
CA GLY A 93 -6.98 -1.96 5.07
C GLY A 93 -6.81 -2.62 6.44
N PHE A 94 -5.87 -3.55 6.59
CA PHE A 94 -5.61 -4.20 7.87
C PHE A 94 -4.98 -3.25 8.91
N VAL A 95 -4.12 -2.31 8.51
CA VAL A 95 -3.62 -1.26 9.40
C VAL A 95 -4.77 -0.38 9.87
N MET A 96 -5.61 0.01 8.92
CA MET A 96 -6.77 0.86 9.16
C MET A 96 -7.82 0.17 10.03
N SER A 97 -7.89 -1.18 10.02
CA SER A 97 -8.88 -1.95 10.79
C SER A 97 -8.77 -1.76 12.30
N THR A 98 -7.67 -1.22 12.80
CA THR A 98 -7.52 -0.85 14.22
C THR A 98 -8.47 0.28 14.65
N VAL A 99 -8.91 1.12 13.70
CA VAL A 99 -9.85 2.24 13.93
C VAL A 99 -11.13 2.12 13.09
N VAL A 100 -11.07 1.44 11.95
CA VAL A 100 -12.19 1.14 11.04
C VAL A 100 -12.24 -0.37 10.81
N PRO A 101 -12.85 -1.17 11.71
CA PRO A 101 -12.76 -2.65 11.66
C PRO A 101 -13.11 -3.26 10.29
N ARG A 102 -14.09 -2.68 9.59
CA ARG A 102 -14.55 -3.17 8.29
C ARG A 102 -13.61 -2.85 7.11
N ALA A 103 -12.59 -2.00 7.32
CA ALA A 103 -11.65 -1.62 6.27
C ALA A 103 -10.76 -2.78 5.78
N SER A 104 -10.68 -3.88 6.51
CA SER A 104 -9.89 -5.07 6.13
C SER A 104 -10.71 -6.21 5.53
N ILE A 105 -11.99 -6.01 5.21
CA ILE A 105 -12.85 -7.10 4.68
C ILE A 105 -12.35 -7.68 3.35
N ASN A 106 -11.65 -6.90 2.53
CA ASN A 106 -10.98 -7.38 1.32
C ASN A 106 -9.85 -8.37 1.58
N GLY A 107 -9.38 -8.48 2.83
CA GLY A 107 -8.33 -9.40 3.27
C GLY A 107 -8.87 -10.74 3.80
N ILE A 108 -10.15 -11.07 3.61
CA ILE A 108 -10.68 -12.40 3.97
C ILE A 108 -9.90 -13.47 3.21
N GLY A 109 -9.33 -14.42 3.96
CA GLY A 109 -8.46 -15.46 3.41
C GLY A 109 -9.12 -16.24 2.29
N TYR A 110 -8.42 -16.41 1.16
CA TYR A 110 -8.86 -17.14 -0.03
C TYR A 110 -10.20 -16.67 -0.61
N SER A 111 -10.61 -15.41 -0.36
CA SER A 111 -11.81 -14.84 -0.99
C SER A 111 -11.57 -14.56 -2.46
N PHE A 112 -10.55 -13.76 -2.78
CA PHE A 112 -10.19 -13.46 -4.17
C PHE A 112 -9.24 -14.52 -4.74
N THR A 113 -9.44 -14.90 -6.00
CA THR A 113 -8.60 -15.86 -6.73
C THR A 113 -7.91 -15.22 -7.94
N GLU A 114 -8.40 -14.06 -8.39
CA GLU A 114 -7.88 -13.36 -9.57
C GLU A 114 -8.13 -11.86 -9.51
N TYR A 115 -7.35 -11.09 -10.27
CA TYR A 115 -7.44 -9.64 -10.30
C TYR A 115 -8.76 -9.10 -10.86
N GLY A 116 -9.44 -9.84 -11.75
CA GLY A 116 -10.77 -9.45 -12.27
C GLY A 116 -11.79 -9.28 -11.16
N GLN A 117 -11.85 -10.26 -10.24
CA GLN A 117 -12.72 -10.20 -9.05
C GLN A 117 -12.32 -9.04 -8.13
N VAL A 118 -11.00 -8.85 -7.93
CA VAL A 118 -10.47 -7.75 -7.10
C VAL A 118 -10.94 -6.40 -7.61
N TRP A 119 -10.71 -6.10 -8.89
CA TRP A 119 -11.05 -4.78 -9.44
C TRP A 119 -12.56 -4.57 -9.52
N SER A 120 -13.34 -5.61 -9.84
CA SER A 120 -14.80 -5.54 -9.77
C SER A 120 -15.31 -5.20 -8.37
N ALA A 121 -14.72 -5.79 -7.33
CA ALA A 121 -15.09 -5.54 -5.94
C ALA A 121 -14.63 -4.16 -5.46
N MET A 122 -13.33 -3.84 -5.64
CA MET A 122 -12.68 -2.71 -5.00
C MET A 122 -12.94 -1.38 -5.72
N ASP A 123 -13.11 -1.39 -7.04
CA ASP A 123 -13.57 -0.23 -7.80
C ASP A 123 -15.11 -0.14 -7.83
N GLY A 124 -15.81 -1.15 -7.26
CA GLY A 124 -17.25 -1.30 -7.18
C GLY A 124 -17.85 -1.05 -5.79
N LYS A 125 -18.93 -1.77 -5.50
CA LYS A 125 -19.75 -1.57 -4.28
C LYS A 125 -19.00 -1.88 -2.99
N LEU A 126 -18.12 -2.89 -2.97
CA LEU A 126 -17.34 -3.23 -1.79
C LEU A 126 -16.34 -2.13 -1.45
N GLY A 127 -15.61 -1.60 -2.45
CA GLY A 127 -14.72 -0.46 -2.23
C GLY A 127 -15.47 0.80 -1.78
N ALA A 128 -16.65 1.08 -2.35
CA ALA A 128 -17.50 2.18 -1.91
C ALA A 128 -17.95 2.03 -0.44
N PHE A 129 -18.33 0.81 -0.04
CA PHE A 129 -18.67 0.49 1.35
C PHE A 129 -17.49 0.75 2.30
N ILE A 130 -16.29 0.27 1.96
CA ILE A 130 -15.09 0.48 2.77
C ILE A 130 -14.78 1.99 2.90
N LYS A 131 -14.84 2.75 1.80
CA LYS A 131 -14.62 4.21 1.81
C LYS A 131 -15.64 4.94 2.69
N ALA A 132 -16.90 4.51 2.67
CA ALA A 132 -17.93 5.09 3.54
C ALA A 132 -17.67 4.83 5.03
N GLU A 133 -17.21 3.62 5.39
CA GLU A 133 -16.80 3.28 6.76
C GLU A 133 -15.60 4.15 7.23
N MET A 134 -14.63 4.41 6.33
CA MET A 134 -13.51 5.31 6.60
C MET A 134 -13.97 6.75 6.82
N ALA A 135 -14.87 7.25 5.96
CA ALA A 135 -15.41 8.60 6.06
C ALA A 135 -16.14 8.82 7.39
N GLY A 136 -16.84 7.81 7.89
CA GLY A 136 -17.47 7.81 9.22
C GLY A 136 -16.49 7.96 10.39
N ARG A 137 -15.18 7.87 10.14
CA ARG A 137 -14.08 8.04 11.12
C ARG A 137 -13.16 9.22 10.80
N GLY A 138 -13.60 10.14 9.94
CA GLY A 138 -12.83 11.33 9.57
C GLY A 138 -11.63 11.04 8.65
N LEU A 139 -11.70 9.95 7.88
CA LEU A 139 -10.68 9.53 6.91
C LEU A 139 -11.26 9.56 5.50
N ILE A 140 -10.62 10.27 4.60
CA ILE A 140 -11.02 10.37 3.18
C ILE A 140 -10.07 9.53 2.35
N ALA A 141 -10.56 8.43 1.79
CA ALA A 141 -9.79 7.61 0.84
C ALA A 141 -9.98 8.13 -0.59
N MET A 142 -8.89 8.12 -1.37
CA MET A 142 -8.95 8.35 -2.82
C MET A 142 -9.72 7.22 -3.49
N ASP A 143 -10.21 7.44 -4.72
CA ASP A 143 -11.17 6.52 -5.33
C ASP A 143 -10.56 5.17 -5.69
N ARG A 144 -9.31 5.15 -6.13
CA ARG A 144 -8.65 3.94 -6.56
C ARG A 144 -7.75 3.35 -5.48
N ILE A 145 -7.98 2.08 -5.14
CA ILE A 145 -7.05 1.32 -4.29
C ILE A 145 -5.81 0.92 -5.10
N TRP A 146 -4.63 0.98 -4.49
CA TRP A 146 -3.36 0.57 -5.07
C TRP A 146 -3.16 -0.93 -4.87
N ASN A 147 -2.43 -1.60 -5.76
CA ASN A 147 -2.21 -3.04 -5.76
C ASN A 147 -0.98 -3.41 -4.93
N ALA A 148 -1.13 -4.02 -3.76
CA ALA A 148 0.02 -4.65 -3.11
C ALA A 148 0.27 -6.08 -3.63
N GLY A 149 -0.76 -6.73 -4.19
CA GLY A 149 -0.68 -8.06 -4.79
C GLY A 149 -1.21 -9.19 -3.92
N PHE A 150 -1.25 -10.38 -4.50
CA PHE A 150 -1.53 -11.61 -3.75
C PHE A 150 -0.34 -11.96 -2.86
N ARG A 151 -0.62 -12.24 -1.59
CA ARG A 151 0.40 -12.48 -0.58
C ARG A 151 0.80 -13.95 -0.54
N GLN A 152 2.12 -14.17 -0.39
CA GLN A 152 2.78 -15.47 -0.35
C GLN A 152 3.42 -15.66 1.02
N THR A 153 3.64 -16.91 1.42
CA THR A 153 4.33 -17.21 2.69
C THR A 153 5.80 -17.51 2.42
N THR A 154 6.71 -16.77 3.08
CA THR A 154 8.14 -17.14 3.10
C THR A 154 8.52 -17.76 4.44
N SER A 155 9.52 -18.65 4.45
CA SER A 155 9.97 -19.36 5.65
C SER A 155 11.46 -19.67 5.60
N SER A 156 12.12 -19.70 6.77
CA SER A 156 13.49 -20.17 6.94
C SER A 156 13.58 -21.67 7.26
N LEU A 157 12.48 -22.30 7.73
CA LEU A 157 12.49 -23.68 8.23
C LEU A 157 12.19 -24.74 7.16
N ARG A 158 11.06 -24.61 6.45
CA ARG A 158 10.54 -25.57 5.47
C ARG A 158 9.57 -24.90 4.50
N PRO A 159 9.38 -25.48 3.30
CA PRO A 159 8.31 -25.02 2.42
C PRO A 159 6.94 -25.35 3.05
N ILE A 160 5.93 -24.54 2.72
CA ILE A 160 4.53 -24.79 3.05
C ILE A 160 3.91 -25.46 1.83
N ASN A 161 3.54 -26.74 1.93
CA ASN A 161 2.85 -27.49 0.87
C ASN A 161 1.38 -27.74 1.24
N THR A 162 1.09 -27.88 2.54
CA THR A 162 -0.22 -28.15 3.12
C THR A 162 -0.49 -27.26 4.31
N PRO A 163 -1.75 -27.08 4.73
CA PRO A 163 -2.07 -26.34 5.97
C PRO A 163 -1.33 -26.89 7.20
N GLY A 164 -1.09 -28.21 7.25
CA GLY A 164 -0.40 -28.85 8.36
C GLY A 164 1.04 -28.40 8.58
N ASP A 165 1.67 -27.85 7.54
CA ASP A 165 3.07 -27.37 7.60
C ASP A 165 3.21 -26.09 8.44
N PHE A 166 2.12 -25.40 8.75
CA PHE A 166 2.13 -24.27 9.69
C PHE A 166 2.25 -24.68 11.15
N ARG A 167 1.99 -25.95 11.50
CA ARG A 167 2.04 -26.39 12.91
C ARG A 167 3.43 -26.20 13.50
N GLY A 168 3.47 -25.51 14.65
CA GLY A 168 4.71 -25.19 15.37
C GLY A 168 5.61 -24.19 14.66
N MET A 169 5.13 -23.52 13.60
CA MET A 169 5.85 -22.44 12.93
C MET A 169 5.46 -21.10 13.51
N LYS A 170 6.44 -20.29 13.89
CA LYS A 170 6.25 -18.92 14.35
C LYS A 170 6.12 -18.01 13.13
N VAL A 171 4.90 -17.61 12.82
CA VAL A 171 4.62 -16.75 11.67
C VAL A 171 4.44 -15.31 12.12
N ARG A 172 5.25 -14.41 11.61
CA ARG A 172 4.97 -12.99 11.73
C ARG A 172 3.73 -12.64 10.93
N VAL A 173 2.79 -11.96 11.57
CA VAL A 173 1.61 -11.36 10.94
C VAL A 173 1.59 -9.85 11.20
N PRO A 174 0.93 -9.03 10.35
CA PRO A 174 0.73 -7.62 10.66
C PRO A 174 -0.16 -7.43 11.90
N LEU A 175 -0.22 -6.21 12.41
CA LEU A 175 -1.10 -5.82 13.51
C LEU A 175 -2.58 -5.89 13.08
N SER A 176 -3.08 -7.10 12.87
CA SER A 176 -4.43 -7.37 12.38
C SER A 176 -5.05 -8.59 13.03
N PRO A 177 -6.22 -8.44 13.69
CA PRO A 177 -6.97 -9.59 14.22
C PRO A 177 -7.36 -10.61 13.15
N LEU A 178 -7.65 -10.15 11.91
CA LEU A 178 -8.00 -11.01 10.78
C LEU A 178 -6.84 -11.96 10.42
N TRP A 179 -5.62 -11.41 10.26
CA TRP A 179 -4.42 -12.22 9.95
C TRP A 179 -4.10 -13.18 11.07
N THR A 180 -4.16 -12.70 12.32
CA THR A 180 -3.95 -13.55 13.51
C THR A 180 -4.93 -14.71 13.55
N SER A 181 -6.23 -14.46 13.34
CA SER A 181 -7.26 -15.50 13.30
C SER A 181 -6.99 -16.51 12.19
N MET A 182 -6.69 -16.02 10.97
CA MET A 182 -6.46 -16.90 9.82
C MET A 182 -5.27 -17.83 10.02
N PHE A 183 -4.10 -17.32 10.41
CA PHE A 183 -2.91 -18.15 10.57
C PHE A 183 -3.01 -19.09 11.77
N ARG A 184 -3.70 -18.69 12.83
CA ARG A 184 -4.04 -19.61 13.96
C ARG A 184 -4.98 -20.72 13.51
N ALA A 185 -5.98 -20.41 12.69
CA ALA A 185 -6.88 -21.42 12.13
C ALA A 185 -6.13 -22.44 11.24
N LEU A 186 -5.02 -22.02 10.62
CA LEU A 186 -4.11 -22.91 9.89
C LEU A 186 -3.09 -23.63 10.78
N GLY A 187 -3.07 -23.35 12.09
CA GLY A 187 -2.21 -24.04 13.07
C GLY A 187 -0.88 -23.37 13.39
N ALA A 188 -0.65 -22.14 12.89
CA ALA A 188 0.57 -21.39 13.17
C ALA A 188 0.58 -20.75 14.56
N GLU A 189 1.77 -20.55 15.12
CA GLU A 189 2.03 -19.64 16.23
C GLU A 189 2.25 -18.22 15.68
N THR A 190 1.33 -17.32 15.95
CA THR A 190 1.37 -15.97 15.37
C THR A 190 2.05 -14.95 16.26
N THR A 191 2.96 -14.15 15.69
CA THR A 191 3.57 -12.99 16.33
C THR A 191 3.21 -11.74 15.52
N SER A 192 2.48 -10.80 16.13
CA SER A 192 2.11 -9.54 15.49
C SER A 192 3.22 -8.53 15.65
N LEU A 193 3.82 -8.07 14.53
CA LEU A 193 4.89 -7.06 14.50
C LEU A 193 4.59 -6.02 13.42
N ASP A 194 5.00 -4.78 13.69
CA ASP A 194 4.98 -3.71 12.68
C ASP A 194 5.86 -4.09 11.47
N PHE A 195 5.55 -3.53 10.30
CA PHE A 195 6.28 -3.88 9.07
C PHE A 195 7.76 -3.53 9.16
N SER A 196 8.12 -2.43 9.81
CA SER A 196 9.50 -1.98 10.01
C SER A 196 10.36 -2.94 10.84
N GLU A 197 9.74 -3.84 11.62
CA GLU A 197 10.43 -4.79 12.48
C GLU A 197 10.67 -6.15 11.81
N VAL A 198 10.01 -6.42 10.66
CA VAL A 198 9.94 -7.77 10.07
C VAL A 198 11.31 -8.32 9.69
N TYR A 199 12.10 -7.56 8.93
CA TYR A 199 13.43 -8.01 8.49
C TYR A 199 14.31 -8.39 9.70
N GLY A 200 14.37 -7.51 10.71
CA GLY A 200 15.16 -7.75 11.90
C GLY A 200 14.68 -8.94 12.75
N ALA A 201 13.37 -9.19 12.78
CA ALA A 201 12.80 -10.34 13.49
C ALA A 201 13.10 -11.66 12.78
N LEU A 202 13.09 -11.68 11.43
CA LEU A 202 13.48 -12.83 10.60
C LEU A 202 14.98 -13.12 10.72
N ASP A 203 15.83 -12.09 10.60
CA ASP A 203 17.28 -12.18 10.72
C ASP A 203 17.72 -12.77 12.06
N LYS A 204 17.08 -12.32 13.14
CA LYS A 204 17.31 -12.79 14.52
C LYS A 204 16.58 -14.09 14.85
N GLN A 205 15.86 -14.69 13.89
CA GLN A 205 15.09 -15.92 14.07
C GLN A 205 14.08 -15.84 15.24
N GLN A 206 13.56 -14.64 15.52
CA GLN A 206 12.47 -14.44 16.46
C GLN A 206 11.15 -15.01 15.93
N VAL A 207 11.02 -15.00 14.60
CA VAL A 207 9.95 -15.65 13.83
C VAL A 207 10.58 -16.47 12.70
N ASP A 208 9.91 -17.55 12.31
CA ASP A 208 10.39 -18.48 11.29
C ASP A 208 9.93 -18.10 9.89
N ALA A 209 8.79 -17.42 9.83
CA ALA A 209 8.09 -17.12 8.58
C ALA A 209 7.41 -15.75 8.64
N GLN A 210 7.16 -15.20 7.46
CA GLN A 210 6.33 -14.01 7.23
C GLN A 210 5.51 -14.20 5.97
N GLU A 211 4.58 -13.30 5.68
CA GLU A 211 3.75 -13.33 4.49
C GLU A 211 3.64 -11.93 3.87
N ASN A 212 3.87 -11.85 2.56
CA ASN A 212 3.77 -10.64 1.76
C ASN A 212 3.70 -10.98 0.27
N ALA A 213 3.32 -10.02 -0.57
CA ALA A 213 3.39 -10.16 -2.01
C ALA A 213 4.85 -10.23 -2.50
N LEU A 214 5.10 -10.86 -3.66
CA LEU A 214 6.47 -11.06 -4.17
C LEU A 214 7.23 -9.75 -4.37
N ALA A 215 6.56 -8.69 -4.84
CA ALA A 215 7.17 -7.37 -4.99
C ALA A 215 7.68 -6.80 -3.65
N VAL A 216 6.94 -7.04 -2.56
CA VAL A 216 7.37 -6.65 -1.22
C VAL A 216 8.51 -7.53 -0.72
N VAL A 217 8.46 -8.84 -1.00
CA VAL A 217 9.56 -9.78 -0.65
C VAL A 217 10.86 -9.34 -1.33
N GLN A 218 10.80 -8.94 -2.60
CA GLN A 218 11.94 -8.45 -3.35
C GLN A 218 12.45 -7.10 -2.81
N ALA A 219 11.59 -6.08 -2.75
CA ALA A 219 11.97 -4.72 -2.35
C ALA A 219 12.45 -4.63 -0.88
N SER A 220 11.91 -5.50 0.01
CA SER A 220 12.34 -5.58 1.42
C SER A 220 13.45 -6.58 1.64
N LYS A 221 13.96 -7.22 0.59
CA LYS A 221 15.08 -8.19 0.61
C LYS A 221 14.84 -9.38 1.57
N PHE A 222 13.60 -9.80 1.75
CA PHE A 222 13.31 -10.92 2.65
C PHE A 222 13.96 -12.23 2.19
N TYR A 223 14.34 -12.34 0.92
CA TYR A 223 15.11 -13.47 0.38
C TYR A 223 16.50 -13.62 1.03
N GLU A 224 17.08 -12.58 1.64
CA GLU A 224 18.35 -12.65 2.35
C GLU A 224 18.23 -13.44 3.68
N VAL A 225 17.05 -13.45 4.29
CA VAL A 225 16.76 -14.02 5.62
C VAL A 225 15.71 -15.14 5.60
N GLN A 226 15.24 -15.53 4.39
CA GLN A 226 14.27 -16.61 4.17
C GLN A 226 14.80 -17.58 3.11
N LYS A 227 14.45 -18.87 3.22
CA LYS A 227 14.92 -19.92 2.32
C LYS A 227 13.85 -20.41 1.34
N PHE A 228 12.61 -20.37 1.75
CA PHE A 228 11.47 -20.92 1.01
C PHE A 228 10.42 -19.81 0.77
N CYS A 229 9.78 -19.85 -0.39
CA CYS A 229 8.61 -19.05 -0.70
C CYS A 229 7.53 -19.96 -1.27
N SER A 230 6.46 -20.16 -0.52
CA SER A 230 5.32 -20.95 -0.94
C SER A 230 4.25 -20.03 -1.49
N LEU A 231 3.83 -20.28 -2.74
CA LEU A 231 2.85 -19.45 -3.44
C LEU A 231 1.43 -19.75 -2.91
N THR A 232 1.18 -19.33 -1.67
CA THR A 232 -0.07 -19.58 -0.95
C THR A 232 -1.23 -18.74 -1.44
N ASN A 233 -1.01 -17.59 -2.09
CA ASN A 233 -2.04 -16.68 -2.59
C ASN A 233 -3.22 -16.48 -1.60
N HIS A 234 -2.91 -16.51 -0.32
CA HIS A 234 -3.89 -16.61 0.75
C HIS A 234 -4.75 -15.36 0.94
N ILE A 235 -4.24 -14.20 0.55
CA ILE A 235 -4.93 -12.90 0.61
C ILE A 235 -4.47 -12.05 -0.58
N TRP A 236 -5.40 -11.34 -1.23
CA TRP A 236 -5.05 -10.16 -1.99
C TRP A 236 -5.02 -8.94 -1.05
N ASP A 237 -3.94 -8.17 -1.12
CA ASP A 237 -3.77 -6.95 -0.33
C ASP A 237 -3.74 -5.72 -1.25
N GLY A 238 -4.37 -4.64 -0.79
CA GLY A 238 -4.37 -3.36 -1.45
C GLY A 238 -4.20 -2.23 -0.45
N LYS A 239 -3.69 -1.12 -0.94
CA LYS A 239 -3.46 0.07 -0.12
C LYS A 239 -4.26 1.25 -0.63
N TRP A 240 -4.83 2.01 0.29
CA TRP A 240 -5.54 3.26 0.02
C TRP A 240 -4.62 4.45 0.29
N VAL A 241 -4.62 5.44 -0.59
CA VAL A 241 -4.18 6.79 -0.19
C VAL A 241 -5.31 7.41 0.60
N VAL A 242 -5.05 7.69 1.87
CA VAL A 242 -6.04 8.22 2.81
C VAL A 242 -5.58 9.57 3.30
N ALA A 243 -6.50 10.53 3.33
CA ALA A 243 -6.30 11.87 3.88
C ALA A 243 -7.06 12.05 5.21
N ASN A 244 -6.55 12.94 6.07
CA ASN A 244 -7.33 13.45 7.19
C ASN A 244 -8.49 14.31 6.67
N GLU A 245 -9.72 14.08 7.14
CA GLU A 245 -10.91 14.78 6.66
C GLU A 245 -10.85 16.30 6.87
N ARG A 246 -10.34 16.78 8.01
CA ARG A 246 -10.23 18.21 8.32
C ARG A 246 -9.28 18.90 7.36
N VAL A 247 -8.11 18.27 7.11
CA VAL A 247 -7.12 18.76 6.13
C VAL A 247 -7.76 18.79 4.74
N TRP A 248 -8.41 17.71 4.34
CA TRP A 248 -9.07 17.58 3.04
C TRP A 248 -10.14 18.65 2.83
N LYS A 249 -10.99 18.89 3.82
CA LYS A 249 -12.03 19.92 3.77
C LYS A 249 -11.48 21.36 3.76
N GLY A 250 -10.28 21.58 4.29
CA GLY A 250 -9.57 22.85 4.24
C GLY A 250 -9.03 23.24 2.86
N LEU A 251 -8.95 22.28 1.93
CA LEU A 251 -8.55 22.54 0.56
C LEU A 251 -9.67 23.16 -0.27
N THR A 252 -9.30 23.95 -1.28
CA THR A 252 -10.29 24.39 -2.29
C THR A 252 -10.83 23.20 -3.08
N PRO A 253 -12.04 23.26 -3.66
CA PRO A 253 -12.56 22.20 -4.53
C PRO A 253 -11.55 21.81 -5.64
N ARG A 254 -10.97 22.82 -6.32
CA ARG A 254 -9.98 22.61 -7.38
C ARG A 254 -8.75 21.82 -6.89
N HIS A 255 -8.23 22.15 -5.72
CA HIS A 255 -7.05 21.44 -5.18
C HIS A 255 -7.41 20.00 -4.82
N ARG A 256 -8.59 19.74 -4.26
CA ARG A 256 -9.08 18.38 -3.99
C ARG A 256 -9.19 17.56 -5.26
N ASP A 257 -9.79 18.14 -6.31
CA ASP A 257 -9.96 17.44 -7.60
C ASP A 257 -8.62 17.07 -8.23
N VAL A 258 -7.63 18.00 -8.21
CA VAL A 258 -6.28 17.73 -8.71
C VAL A 258 -5.59 16.63 -7.91
N ILE A 259 -5.59 16.71 -6.58
CA ILE A 259 -4.94 15.72 -5.71
C ILE A 259 -5.56 14.34 -5.91
N ALA A 260 -6.90 14.24 -5.88
CA ALA A 260 -7.61 12.98 -6.09
C ALA A 260 -7.29 12.38 -7.47
N ALA A 261 -7.40 13.18 -8.53
CA ALA A 261 -7.14 12.73 -9.89
C ALA A 261 -5.71 12.20 -10.09
N GLU A 262 -4.70 12.86 -9.51
CA GLU A 262 -3.31 12.44 -9.68
C GLU A 262 -2.95 11.20 -8.85
N PHE A 263 -3.51 11.03 -7.65
CA PHE A 263 -3.36 9.81 -6.89
C PHE A 263 -4.10 8.63 -7.53
N ASP A 264 -5.30 8.83 -8.07
CA ASP A 264 -6.05 7.79 -8.78
C ASP A 264 -5.40 7.37 -10.10
N ARG A 265 -4.81 8.34 -10.80
CA ARG A 265 -3.97 8.07 -11.97
C ARG A 265 -2.75 7.23 -11.59
N ALA A 266 -2.04 7.62 -10.54
CA ALA A 266 -0.87 6.88 -10.05
C ALA A 266 -1.23 5.45 -9.61
N ALA A 267 -2.38 5.24 -8.96
CA ALA A 267 -2.90 3.91 -8.63
C ALA A 267 -3.10 3.06 -9.89
N THR A 268 -3.67 3.64 -10.94
CA THR A 268 -3.90 2.93 -12.22
C THR A 268 -2.57 2.57 -12.90
N GLU A 269 -1.61 3.49 -12.90
CA GLU A 269 -0.27 3.28 -13.45
C GLU A 269 0.50 2.21 -12.64
N GLU A 270 0.40 2.22 -11.32
CA GLU A 270 1.03 1.25 -10.43
C GLU A 270 0.45 -0.16 -10.61
N ARG A 271 -0.87 -0.31 -10.72
CA ARG A 271 -1.53 -1.60 -11.05
C ARG A 271 -0.98 -2.18 -12.35
N ALA A 272 -0.76 -1.33 -13.37
CA ALA A 272 -0.19 -1.74 -14.64
C ALA A 272 1.28 -2.15 -14.51
N ASP A 273 2.07 -1.46 -13.69
CA ASP A 273 3.46 -1.79 -13.41
C ASP A 273 3.57 -3.18 -12.76
N LEU A 274 2.83 -3.43 -11.68
CA LEU A 274 2.85 -4.73 -11.01
C LEU A 274 2.33 -5.86 -11.90
N ASN A 275 1.33 -5.59 -12.74
CA ASN A 275 0.86 -6.60 -13.69
C ASN A 275 1.94 -7.01 -14.70
N ARG A 276 2.83 -6.09 -15.10
CA ARG A 276 3.98 -6.39 -15.96
C ARG A 276 5.11 -7.10 -15.20
N MET A 277 5.36 -6.70 -13.93
CA MET A 277 6.46 -7.24 -13.12
C MET A 277 6.17 -8.64 -12.56
N ASN A 278 4.93 -8.91 -12.15
CA ASN A 278 4.58 -10.15 -11.45
C ASN A 278 5.01 -11.45 -12.12
N PRO A 279 4.95 -11.62 -13.47
CA PRO A 279 5.44 -12.83 -14.12
C PRO A 279 6.95 -13.05 -13.96
N GLU A 280 7.74 -11.97 -13.89
CA GLU A 280 9.20 -12.00 -13.80
C GLU A 280 9.68 -12.15 -12.35
N LEU A 281 8.97 -11.57 -11.39
CA LEU A 281 9.33 -11.56 -9.96
C LEU A 281 9.62 -12.97 -9.40
N ARG A 282 8.91 -13.99 -9.86
CA ARG A 282 9.16 -15.38 -9.45
C ARG A 282 10.54 -15.87 -9.90
N GLY A 283 10.91 -15.55 -11.14
CA GLY A 283 12.23 -15.89 -11.70
C GLY A 283 13.33 -15.15 -10.97
N ASP A 284 13.21 -13.83 -10.85
CA ASP A 284 14.17 -12.96 -10.18
C ASP A 284 14.45 -13.44 -8.74
N LEU A 285 13.39 -13.73 -7.98
CA LEU A 285 13.50 -14.21 -6.61
C LEU A 285 14.13 -15.61 -6.53
N ALA A 286 13.85 -16.50 -7.49
CA ALA A 286 14.50 -17.80 -7.56
C ALA A 286 16.01 -17.68 -7.84
N GLU A 287 16.43 -16.71 -8.66
CA GLU A 287 17.85 -16.42 -8.91
C GLU A 287 18.60 -15.94 -7.65
N THR A 288 17.90 -15.37 -6.66
CA THR A 288 18.51 -15.03 -5.35
C THR A 288 18.78 -16.25 -4.48
N GLY A 289 18.35 -17.45 -4.89
CA GLY A 289 18.46 -18.69 -4.11
C GLY A 289 17.21 -19.03 -3.31
N LEU A 290 16.13 -18.23 -3.40
CA LEU A 290 14.86 -18.51 -2.74
C LEU A 290 14.16 -19.70 -3.42
N LEU A 291 13.89 -20.77 -2.67
CA LEU A 291 13.22 -21.98 -3.18
C LEU A 291 11.71 -21.76 -3.24
N ILE A 292 11.15 -21.71 -4.45
CA ILE A 292 9.74 -21.37 -4.67
C ILE A 292 8.93 -22.61 -5.03
N ASN A 293 7.82 -22.85 -4.32
CA ASN A 293 6.87 -23.93 -4.60
C ASN A 293 5.44 -23.41 -4.78
N ASN A 294 4.67 -24.16 -5.57
CA ASN A 294 3.22 -23.96 -5.68
C ASN A 294 2.51 -24.79 -4.59
N VAL A 295 1.32 -24.34 -4.20
CA VAL A 295 0.45 -25.06 -3.25
C VAL A 295 -0.95 -25.26 -3.82
N ASP A 296 -1.66 -26.24 -3.29
CA ASP A 296 -3.11 -26.38 -3.51
C ASP A 296 -3.88 -25.41 -2.59
N THR A 297 -4.24 -24.26 -3.10
CA THR A 297 -4.97 -23.22 -2.32
C THR A 297 -6.34 -23.70 -1.85
N GLY A 298 -6.95 -24.68 -2.56
CA GLY A 298 -8.22 -25.29 -2.17
C GLY A 298 -8.12 -26.01 -0.83
N ALA A 299 -7.01 -26.70 -0.57
CA ALA A 299 -6.78 -27.39 0.70
C ALA A 299 -6.71 -26.40 1.89
N PHE A 300 -6.10 -25.22 1.68
CA PHE A 300 -6.03 -24.18 2.72
C PHE A 300 -7.40 -23.52 2.95
N ARG A 301 -8.14 -23.22 1.89
CA ARG A 301 -9.51 -22.71 2.00
C ARG A 301 -10.39 -23.68 2.77
N HIS A 302 -10.31 -24.97 2.45
CA HIS A 302 -11.04 -26.01 3.17
C HIS A 302 -10.66 -26.10 4.66
N ALA A 303 -9.36 -25.99 4.98
CA ALA A 303 -8.91 -25.97 6.36
C ALA A 303 -9.49 -24.78 7.16
N LEU A 304 -9.53 -23.59 6.56
CA LEU A 304 -10.17 -22.40 7.16
C LEU A 304 -11.67 -22.61 7.38
N GLN A 305 -12.35 -23.24 6.42
CA GLN A 305 -13.77 -23.58 6.54
C GLN A 305 -14.02 -24.54 7.71
N GLN A 306 -13.25 -25.61 7.79
CA GLN A 306 -13.33 -26.58 8.90
C GLN A 306 -13.04 -25.97 10.26
N ALA A 307 -12.15 -24.98 10.33
CA ALA A 307 -11.82 -24.26 11.55
C ALA A 307 -12.88 -23.19 11.95
N GLY A 308 -13.96 -23.03 11.17
CA GLY A 308 -14.99 -22.01 11.44
C GLY A 308 -14.57 -20.57 11.16
N PHE A 309 -13.44 -20.35 10.49
CA PHE A 309 -12.89 -19.03 10.23
C PHE A 309 -13.89 -18.10 9.51
N TYR A 310 -14.57 -18.57 8.47
CA TYR A 310 -15.49 -17.73 7.70
C TYR A 310 -16.72 -17.31 8.51
N ALA A 311 -17.24 -18.19 9.38
CA ALA A 311 -18.35 -17.84 10.30
C ALA A 311 -17.94 -16.75 11.30
N GLU A 312 -16.74 -16.89 11.90
CA GLU A 312 -16.16 -15.84 12.78
C GLU A 312 -16.02 -14.51 12.07
N GLN A 313 -15.50 -14.52 10.82
CA GLN A 313 -15.31 -13.28 10.10
C GLN A 313 -16.63 -12.66 9.64
N ARG A 314 -17.62 -13.44 9.24
CA ARG A 314 -18.96 -12.93 8.92
C ARG A 314 -19.58 -12.18 10.10
N GLU A 315 -19.48 -12.73 11.30
CA GLU A 315 -19.94 -12.06 12.52
C GLU A 315 -19.21 -10.72 12.73
N ARG A 316 -17.90 -10.72 12.55
CA ARG A 316 -17.05 -9.52 12.72
C ARG A 316 -17.36 -8.39 11.74
N TYR A 317 -17.54 -8.71 10.45
CA TYR A 317 -17.72 -7.71 9.39
C TYR A 317 -19.19 -7.35 9.16
N GLY A 318 -20.10 -8.19 9.63
CA GLY A 318 -21.55 -8.01 9.48
C GLY A 318 -22.05 -8.37 8.08
N ASP A 319 -23.34 -8.66 7.98
CA ASP A 319 -23.95 -9.20 6.76
C ASP A 319 -23.83 -8.27 5.55
N VAL A 320 -23.87 -6.94 5.75
CA VAL A 320 -23.80 -6.00 4.61
C VAL A 320 -22.45 -6.11 3.90
N GLY A 321 -21.35 -5.97 4.62
CA GLY A 321 -20.01 -6.10 4.04
C GLY A 321 -19.74 -7.51 3.50
N TRP A 322 -20.19 -8.52 4.24
CA TRP A 322 -20.02 -9.92 3.86
C TRP A 322 -20.75 -10.26 2.54
N ASN A 323 -22.00 -9.82 2.38
CA ASN A 323 -22.75 -10.06 1.16
C ASN A 323 -22.14 -9.32 -0.03
N LEU A 324 -21.68 -8.07 0.16
CA LEU A 324 -20.96 -7.33 -0.91
C LEU A 324 -19.68 -8.05 -1.36
N LEU A 325 -18.97 -8.71 -0.44
CA LEU A 325 -17.81 -9.53 -0.79
C LEU A 325 -18.25 -10.79 -1.56
N GLN A 326 -19.23 -11.53 -1.03
CA GLN A 326 -19.72 -12.76 -1.67
C GLN A 326 -20.35 -12.55 -3.04
N ASP A 327 -20.95 -11.38 -3.31
CA ASP A 327 -21.46 -11.00 -4.64
C ASP A 327 -20.36 -11.03 -5.72
N GLN A 328 -19.08 -10.87 -5.32
CA GLN A 328 -17.93 -10.84 -6.23
C GLN A 328 -17.17 -12.18 -6.28
N VAL A 329 -17.10 -12.90 -5.15
CA VAL A 329 -16.22 -14.07 -5.01
C VAL A 329 -16.96 -15.38 -4.83
N GLY A 330 -18.30 -15.34 -4.78
CA GLY A 330 -19.13 -16.49 -4.47
C GLY A 330 -19.16 -16.84 -2.98
N ALA A 331 -19.83 -17.94 -2.64
CA ALA A 331 -19.97 -18.37 -1.24
C ALA A 331 -18.62 -18.69 -0.57
N LEU A 332 -18.44 -18.21 0.65
CA LEU A 332 -17.26 -18.42 1.46
C LEU A 332 -17.49 -19.43 2.61
N SER A 333 -18.69 -19.96 2.70
CA SER A 333 -19.11 -20.97 3.71
C SER A 333 -18.76 -22.38 3.28
#